data_b76a56d08813e2f6a28bae9d16e9da45
#
_entry.id   b76a56d08813e2f6a28bae9d16e9da45
#
_cell.length_a   1.000
_cell.length_b   1.000
_cell.length_c   1.000
_cell.angle_alpha   90.00
_cell.angle_beta   90.00
_cell.angle_gamma   90.00
#
_symmetry.space_group_name_H-M   'P 1'
#
loop_
_entity.id
_entity.type
_entity.pdbx_description
1 polymer ?
#
loop_
_entity_poly.entity_id
_entity_poly.type
_entity_poly.pdbx_seq_one_letter_code
_entity_poly.pdbx_strand_id
1 'polypeptide(L)'
;MDEKINTEKNNTAMSYLSQSTQHPMRKHELSHYAKLFAALPMPVCNVCARTGDILRVNQRFVDVFGYTVKDVPNLNVWWQKAYPDIKYREFAKTLWDNSLQLALKNNNDIPANNYRVSCKNGSQVMMEVSGIDIGEEFLAVFKDATERLQAEDILRDMAFLDALTKIANRRRFDEKLTHEFERAKAYEGSLSLIILDIDHFKEFNDLYGHVAGDTCLYDVAQKIASTVSRPEDFVARYGGEEFIVLLPQTDKQGALFIAEQIQRAIENLAIAHEGSFTGFLSVSMGINTIDKCTASDELNFIKAADSALYYAKRQGRNCIALSAN
;
A
#
# COMPACT_ATOMS: atom_id res chain seq x y z
N MET A 1 -2.80 -32.47 -30.57
CA MET A 1 -3.41 -33.43 -29.61
C MET A 1 -3.88 -32.73 -28.35
N ASP A 2 -3.58 -31.44 -28.21
CA ASP A 2 -3.85 -30.66 -26.98
C ASP A 2 -5.14 -29.81 -26.98
N GLU A 3 -5.78 -29.65 -28.13
CA GLU A 3 -7.07 -28.90 -28.20
C GLU A 3 -8.33 -29.70 -27.79
N LYS A 4 -8.27 -31.03 -27.78
CA LYS A 4 -9.38 -31.88 -27.37
C LYS A 4 -9.50 -32.10 -25.85
N ILE A 5 -8.43 -31.90 -25.11
CA ILE A 5 -8.41 -32.09 -23.64
C ILE A 5 -9.04 -30.91 -22.90
N ASN A 6 -9.02 -29.71 -23.51
CA ASN A 6 -9.57 -28.51 -22.87
C ASN A 6 -11.09 -28.37 -23.04
N THR A 7 -11.67 -29.02 -24.05
CA THR A 7 -13.13 -29.02 -24.31
C THR A 7 -13.89 -30.03 -23.43
N GLU A 8 -13.26 -31.13 -23.06
CA GLU A 8 -13.88 -32.14 -22.20
C GLU A 8 -13.88 -31.73 -20.71
N LYS A 9 -12.88 -31.00 -20.22
CA LYS A 9 -12.87 -30.51 -18.84
C LYS A 9 -13.90 -29.40 -18.58
N ASN A 10 -14.20 -28.57 -19.58
CA ASN A 10 -15.29 -27.58 -19.49
C ASN A 10 -16.68 -28.18 -19.54
N ASN A 11 -16.85 -29.31 -20.19
CA ASN A 11 -18.16 -30.01 -20.25
C ASN A 11 -18.49 -30.78 -18.96
N THR A 12 -17.50 -31.20 -18.19
CA THR A 12 -17.76 -31.99 -16.96
C THR A 12 -18.17 -31.08 -15.78
N ALA A 13 -17.69 -29.84 -15.73
CA ALA A 13 -18.12 -28.86 -14.72
C ALA A 13 -19.57 -28.38 -14.96
N MET A 14 -20.06 -28.46 -16.19
CA MET A 14 -21.44 -28.06 -16.55
C MET A 14 -22.52 -29.13 -16.31
N SER A 15 -22.14 -30.37 -16.07
CA SER A 15 -23.13 -31.47 -15.92
C SER A 15 -23.71 -31.59 -14.51
N TYR A 16 -23.13 -30.93 -13.51
CA TYR A 16 -23.62 -31.00 -12.12
C TYR A 16 -24.67 -29.95 -11.75
N LEU A 17 -24.95 -28.96 -12.63
CA LEU A 17 -25.95 -27.90 -12.37
C LEU A 17 -27.36 -28.21 -12.92
N SER A 18 -27.63 -29.40 -13.48
CA SER A 18 -28.87 -29.68 -14.18
C SER A 18 -29.92 -30.46 -13.39
N GLN A 19 -29.82 -30.57 -12.08
CA GLN A 19 -30.83 -31.28 -11.27
C GLN A 19 -31.47 -30.38 -10.19
N SER A 20 -32.15 -29.33 -10.58
CA SER A 20 -33.18 -28.74 -9.73
C SER A 20 -34.45 -28.48 -10.53
N THR A 21 -35.51 -29.05 -10.03
CA THR A 21 -36.87 -29.17 -10.51
C THR A 21 -37.45 -27.87 -11.08
N GLN A 22 -37.86 -27.90 -12.36
CA GLN A 22 -38.67 -26.88 -13.01
C GLN A 22 -40.08 -26.81 -12.35
N HIS A 23 -40.30 -25.78 -11.51
CA HIS A 23 -41.60 -25.23 -11.25
C HIS A 23 -41.74 -23.92 -12.01
N PRO A 24 -42.74 -23.80 -12.95
CA PRO A 24 -42.99 -22.51 -13.61
C PRO A 24 -43.46 -21.50 -12.56
N MET A 25 -42.62 -20.49 -12.27
CA MET A 25 -42.96 -19.38 -11.37
C MET A 25 -44.24 -18.69 -11.85
N ARG A 26 -45.22 -18.49 -10.95
CA ARG A 26 -46.46 -17.77 -11.25
C ARG A 26 -46.17 -16.32 -11.61
N LYS A 27 -46.97 -15.73 -12.51
CA LYS A 27 -46.81 -14.32 -12.97
C LYS A 27 -46.66 -13.28 -11.82
N HIS A 28 -47.28 -13.59 -10.68
CA HIS A 28 -47.21 -12.76 -9.46
C HIS A 28 -45.81 -12.81 -8.78
N GLU A 29 -45.17 -13.96 -8.77
CA GLU A 29 -43.84 -14.17 -8.20
C GLU A 29 -42.75 -13.46 -9.02
N LEU A 30 -42.86 -13.52 -10.35
CA LEU A 30 -42.00 -12.77 -11.27
C LEU A 30 -42.09 -11.26 -11.07
N SER A 31 -43.31 -10.73 -10.82
CA SER A 31 -43.53 -9.32 -10.51
C SER A 31 -42.91 -8.90 -9.16
N HIS A 32 -42.97 -9.80 -8.18
CA HIS A 32 -42.41 -9.55 -6.85
C HIS A 32 -40.87 -9.54 -6.90
N TYR A 33 -40.27 -10.52 -7.58
CA TYR A 33 -38.81 -10.58 -7.80
C TYR A 33 -38.26 -9.38 -8.52
N ALA A 34 -38.94 -8.90 -9.55
CA ALA A 34 -38.55 -7.70 -10.28
C ALA A 34 -38.56 -6.46 -9.39
N LYS A 35 -39.55 -6.35 -8.49
CA LYS A 35 -39.63 -5.24 -7.51
C LYS A 35 -38.51 -5.30 -6.49
N LEU A 36 -38.21 -6.49 -5.95
CA LEU A 36 -37.09 -6.68 -5.00
C LEU A 36 -35.76 -6.33 -5.65
N PHE A 37 -35.49 -6.83 -6.86
CA PHE A 37 -34.28 -6.52 -7.60
C PHE A 37 -34.11 -5.02 -7.85
N ALA A 38 -35.18 -4.34 -8.23
CA ALA A 38 -35.18 -2.89 -8.44
C ALA A 38 -35.00 -2.09 -7.14
N ALA A 39 -35.47 -2.62 -6.00
CA ALA A 39 -35.44 -1.96 -4.70
C ALA A 39 -34.09 -2.15 -3.97
N LEU A 40 -33.20 -3.00 -4.43
CA LEU A 40 -31.89 -3.20 -3.80
C LEU A 40 -31.12 -1.86 -3.73
N PRO A 41 -30.59 -1.49 -2.56
CA PRO A 41 -29.94 -0.17 -2.35
C PRO A 41 -28.54 -0.09 -2.95
N MET A 42 -28.05 -1.14 -3.57
CA MET A 42 -26.74 -1.26 -4.19
C MET A 42 -26.85 -1.62 -5.67
N PRO A 43 -25.85 -1.27 -6.50
CA PRO A 43 -25.78 -1.72 -7.88
C PRO A 43 -25.75 -3.25 -7.96
N VAL A 44 -26.61 -3.82 -8.79
CA VAL A 44 -26.64 -5.26 -9.06
C VAL A 44 -26.83 -5.53 -10.53
N CYS A 45 -26.21 -6.62 -10.99
CA CYS A 45 -26.23 -7.09 -12.35
C CYS A 45 -26.52 -8.58 -12.35
N ASN A 46 -27.55 -9.01 -13.08
CA ASN A 46 -27.87 -10.42 -13.25
C ASN A 46 -27.27 -10.94 -14.55
N VAL A 47 -26.51 -12.02 -14.46
CA VAL A 47 -25.71 -12.57 -15.56
C VAL A 47 -26.02 -14.04 -15.77
N CYS A 48 -26.22 -14.46 -17.00
CA CYS A 48 -26.30 -15.86 -17.38
C CYS A 48 -24.93 -16.53 -17.17
N ALA A 49 -24.85 -17.52 -16.30
CA ALA A 49 -23.58 -18.20 -15.98
C ALA A 49 -22.98 -18.93 -17.18
N ARG A 50 -23.84 -19.42 -18.11
CA ARG A 50 -23.42 -20.21 -19.28
C ARG A 50 -22.88 -19.33 -20.43
N THR A 51 -23.55 -18.19 -20.72
CA THR A 51 -23.24 -17.36 -21.90
C THR A 51 -22.47 -16.09 -21.53
N GLY A 52 -22.50 -15.66 -20.27
CA GLY A 52 -21.99 -14.39 -19.83
C GLY A 52 -22.84 -13.18 -20.26
N ASP A 53 -24.08 -13.43 -20.73
CA ASP A 53 -25.01 -12.35 -21.10
C ASP A 53 -25.53 -11.65 -19.86
N ILE A 54 -25.54 -10.32 -19.89
CA ILE A 54 -26.11 -9.49 -18.85
C ILE A 54 -27.62 -9.38 -19.09
N LEU A 55 -28.37 -10.09 -18.27
CA LEU A 55 -29.82 -10.22 -18.41
C LEU A 55 -30.55 -9.00 -17.89
N ARG A 56 -30.08 -8.44 -16.78
CA ARG A 56 -30.69 -7.27 -16.10
C ARG A 56 -29.67 -6.51 -15.31
N VAL A 57 -29.90 -5.20 -15.18
CA VAL A 57 -29.26 -4.33 -14.20
C VAL A 57 -30.34 -3.56 -13.45
N ASN A 58 -30.15 -3.26 -12.17
CA ASN A 58 -31.09 -2.42 -11.44
C ASN A 58 -30.83 -0.92 -11.70
N GLN A 59 -31.73 -0.05 -11.20
CA GLN A 59 -31.58 1.38 -11.37
C GLN A 59 -30.31 1.91 -10.72
N ARG A 60 -29.90 1.38 -9.57
CA ARG A 60 -28.66 1.77 -8.88
C ARG A 60 -27.42 1.50 -9.72
N PHE A 61 -27.40 0.41 -10.47
CA PHE A 61 -26.31 0.13 -11.41
C PHE A 61 -26.20 1.23 -12.50
N VAL A 62 -27.35 1.65 -13.04
CA VAL A 62 -27.39 2.73 -14.02
C VAL A 62 -26.98 4.07 -13.40
N ASP A 63 -27.47 4.38 -12.21
CA ASP A 63 -27.17 5.64 -11.50
C ASP A 63 -25.67 5.77 -11.20
N VAL A 64 -25.02 4.69 -10.78
CA VAL A 64 -23.61 4.68 -10.39
C VAL A 64 -22.69 4.60 -11.60
N PHE A 65 -22.92 3.65 -12.51
CA PHE A 65 -21.99 3.38 -13.60
C PHE A 65 -22.37 4.10 -14.91
N GLY A 66 -23.62 4.54 -15.05
CA GLY A 66 -24.14 5.16 -16.28
C GLY A 66 -24.42 4.16 -17.41
N TYR A 67 -24.15 2.87 -17.20
CA TYR A 67 -24.36 1.83 -18.23
C TYR A 67 -25.72 1.16 -18.07
N THR A 68 -26.38 0.92 -19.19
CA THR A 68 -27.56 0.09 -19.30
C THR A 68 -27.21 -1.27 -19.90
N VAL A 69 -28.13 -2.23 -19.91
CA VAL A 69 -27.94 -3.53 -20.59
C VAL A 69 -27.61 -3.35 -22.07
N LYS A 70 -28.16 -2.30 -22.73
CA LYS A 70 -27.82 -1.99 -24.13
C LYS A 70 -26.37 -1.57 -24.31
N ASP A 71 -25.81 -0.89 -23.31
CA ASP A 71 -24.40 -0.46 -23.33
C ASP A 71 -23.45 -1.62 -23.06
N VAL A 72 -23.84 -2.56 -22.17
CA VAL A 72 -23.04 -3.69 -21.70
C VAL A 72 -23.87 -4.97 -21.76
N PRO A 73 -24.11 -5.51 -22.96
CA PRO A 73 -25.00 -6.65 -23.14
C PRO A 73 -24.42 -7.97 -22.59
N ASN A 74 -23.12 -8.04 -22.38
CA ASN A 74 -22.44 -9.23 -21.85
C ASN A 74 -21.17 -8.85 -21.11
N LEU A 75 -20.60 -9.82 -20.39
CA LEU A 75 -19.36 -9.64 -19.61
C LEU A 75 -18.17 -9.20 -20.46
N ASN A 76 -18.05 -9.65 -21.72
CA ASN A 76 -16.93 -9.24 -22.56
C ASN A 76 -16.95 -7.72 -22.82
N VAL A 77 -18.12 -7.16 -23.13
CA VAL A 77 -18.28 -5.72 -23.31
C VAL A 77 -18.13 -4.97 -21.99
N TRP A 78 -18.65 -5.54 -20.89
CA TRP A 78 -18.45 -5.01 -19.54
C TRP A 78 -16.96 -4.87 -19.21
N TRP A 79 -16.17 -5.93 -19.37
CA TRP A 79 -14.74 -5.93 -19.10
C TRP A 79 -13.98 -4.86 -19.91
N GLN A 80 -14.40 -4.63 -21.13
CA GLN A 80 -13.75 -3.61 -21.99
C GLN A 80 -14.08 -2.17 -21.54
N LYS A 81 -15.33 -1.91 -21.19
CA LYS A 81 -15.82 -0.57 -20.84
C LYS A 81 -15.53 -0.19 -19.40
N ALA A 82 -15.76 -1.10 -18.46
CA ALA A 82 -15.53 -0.88 -17.04
C ALA A 82 -14.04 -0.90 -16.66
N TYR A 83 -13.19 -1.54 -17.49
CA TYR A 83 -11.75 -1.65 -17.27
C TYR A 83 -10.98 -1.35 -18.56
N PRO A 84 -10.90 -0.06 -18.99
CA PRO A 84 -10.32 0.32 -20.27
C PRO A 84 -8.81 0.07 -20.33
N ASP A 85 -8.07 0.22 -19.24
CA ASP A 85 -6.65 -0.11 -19.17
C ASP A 85 -6.43 -1.61 -19.31
N ILE A 86 -5.63 -2.03 -20.30
CA ILE A 86 -5.43 -3.44 -20.66
C ILE A 86 -4.78 -4.21 -19.51
N LYS A 87 -3.73 -3.65 -18.89
CA LYS A 87 -2.98 -4.33 -17.82
C LYS A 87 -3.86 -4.52 -16.58
N TYR A 88 -4.58 -3.47 -16.21
CA TYR A 88 -5.49 -3.54 -15.06
C TYR A 88 -6.66 -4.49 -15.35
N ARG A 89 -7.20 -4.51 -16.57
CA ARG A 89 -8.26 -5.45 -16.98
C ARG A 89 -7.83 -6.91 -16.88
N GLU A 90 -6.62 -7.25 -17.32
CA GLU A 90 -6.06 -8.60 -17.18
C GLU A 90 -5.91 -9.00 -15.70
N PHE A 91 -5.38 -8.11 -14.89
CA PHE A 91 -5.31 -8.29 -13.44
C PHE A 91 -6.71 -8.51 -12.82
N ALA A 92 -7.67 -7.64 -13.12
CA ALA A 92 -9.03 -7.71 -12.59
C ALA A 92 -9.76 -9.00 -13.01
N LYS A 93 -9.58 -9.44 -14.26
CA LYS A 93 -10.12 -10.73 -14.76
C LYS A 93 -9.49 -11.91 -14.02
N THR A 94 -8.17 -11.93 -13.89
CA THR A 94 -7.47 -13.00 -13.15
C THR A 94 -7.98 -13.09 -11.71
N LEU A 95 -8.17 -11.95 -11.05
CA LEU A 95 -8.70 -11.90 -9.68
C LEU A 95 -10.13 -12.46 -9.61
N TRP A 96 -10.99 -12.10 -10.55
CA TRP A 96 -12.35 -12.61 -10.65
C TRP A 96 -12.38 -14.12 -10.93
N ASP A 97 -11.59 -14.59 -11.90
CA ASP A 97 -11.53 -16.00 -12.28
C ASP A 97 -11.02 -16.87 -11.12
N ASN A 98 -10.03 -16.40 -10.35
CA ASN A 98 -9.56 -17.09 -9.15
C ASN A 98 -10.67 -17.20 -8.09
N SER A 99 -11.44 -16.14 -7.88
CA SER A 99 -12.56 -16.13 -6.94
C SER A 99 -13.69 -17.04 -7.40
N LEU A 100 -13.97 -17.07 -8.68
CA LEU A 100 -14.94 -17.98 -9.28
C LEU A 100 -14.51 -19.45 -9.10
N GLN A 101 -13.25 -19.78 -9.36
CA GLN A 101 -12.71 -21.13 -9.13
C GLN A 101 -12.81 -21.55 -7.66
N LEU A 102 -12.54 -20.63 -6.75
CA LEU A 102 -12.66 -20.88 -5.31
C LEU A 102 -14.12 -21.13 -4.90
N ALA A 103 -15.05 -20.34 -5.42
CA ALA A 103 -16.48 -20.51 -5.20
C ALA A 103 -16.99 -21.88 -5.70
N LEU A 104 -16.63 -22.27 -6.92
CA LEU A 104 -16.98 -23.56 -7.50
C LEU A 104 -16.41 -24.74 -6.70
N LYS A 105 -15.18 -24.64 -6.22
CA LYS A 105 -14.55 -25.68 -5.41
C LYS A 105 -15.23 -25.89 -4.07
N ASN A 106 -15.70 -24.80 -3.44
CA ASN A 106 -16.28 -24.82 -2.10
C ASN A 106 -17.82 -24.83 -2.12
N ASN A 107 -18.45 -24.80 -3.29
CA ASN A 107 -19.89 -24.68 -3.49
C ASN A 107 -20.50 -23.49 -2.73
N ASN A 108 -19.83 -22.33 -2.82
CA ASN A 108 -20.18 -21.08 -2.15
C ASN A 108 -20.33 -19.95 -3.17
N ASP A 109 -20.82 -18.80 -2.68
CA ASP A 109 -20.84 -17.55 -3.44
C ASP A 109 -19.42 -17.10 -3.82
N ILE A 110 -19.32 -16.31 -4.89
CA ILE A 110 -18.03 -15.74 -5.35
C ILE A 110 -17.57 -14.69 -4.33
N PRO A 111 -16.38 -14.88 -3.71
CA PRO A 111 -15.85 -13.98 -2.71
C PRO A 111 -15.69 -12.54 -3.21
N ALA A 112 -15.91 -11.58 -2.31
CA ALA A 112 -15.77 -10.17 -2.61
C ALA A 112 -14.31 -9.76 -2.83
N ASN A 113 -14.09 -8.94 -3.86
CA ASN A 113 -12.80 -8.29 -4.11
C ASN A 113 -13.01 -6.84 -4.53
N ASN A 114 -11.99 -6.01 -4.32
CA ASN A 114 -12.03 -4.60 -4.68
C ASN A 114 -11.60 -4.39 -6.13
N TYR A 115 -12.41 -3.62 -6.86
CA TYR A 115 -12.18 -3.28 -8.26
C TYR A 115 -12.36 -1.78 -8.49
N ARG A 116 -11.47 -1.18 -9.26
CA ARG A 116 -11.61 0.19 -9.75
C ARG A 116 -12.38 0.18 -11.07
N VAL A 117 -13.64 0.56 -11.00
CA VAL A 117 -14.59 0.51 -12.11
C VAL A 117 -14.66 1.88 -12.79
N SER A 118 -14.50 1.93 -14.12
CA SER A 118 -14.70 3.14 -14.92
C SER A 118 -16.16 3.28 -15.30
N CYS A 119 -16.74 4.42 -14.96
CA CYS A 119 -18.11 4.78 -15.32
C CYS A 119 -18.20 5.31 -16.76
N LYS A 120 -19.40 5.33 -17.32
CA LYS A 120 -19.67 5.82 -18.70
C LYS A 120 -19.27 7.29 -18.92
N ASN A 121 -19.33 8.10 -17.88
CA ASN A 121 -18.91 9.52 -17.90
C ASN A 121 -17.38 9.71 -17.75
N GLY A 122 -16.60 8.62 -17.64
CA GLY A 122 -15.14 8.66 -17.47
C GLY A 122 -14.67 8.75 -16.01
N SER A 123 -15.55 8.93 -15.03
CA SER A 123 -15.18 8.86 -13.62
C SER A 123 -14.82 7.43 -13.22
N GLN A 124 -14.09 7.29 -12.11
CA GLN A 124 -13.74 5.99 -11.56
C GLN A 124 -14.27 5.86 -10.14
N VAL A 125 -14.76 4.67 -9.79
CA VAL A 125 -15.28 4.33 -8.46
C VAL A 125 -14.65 3.04 -7.96
N MET A 126 -14.40 2.96 -6.65
CA MET A 126 -13.90 1.76 -6.00
C MET A 126 -15.07 0.92 -5.52
N MET A 127 -15.21 -0.28 -6.09
CA MET A 127 -16.29 -1.20 -5.77
C MET A 127 -15.76 -2.52 -5.22
N GLU A 128 -16.33 -2.97 -4.12
CA GLU A 128 -16.23 -4.34 -3.66
C GLU A 128 -17.27 -5.16 -4.43
N VAL A 129 -16.79 -6.11 -5.24
CA VAL A 129 -17.65 -6.89 -6.12
C VAL A 129 -17.64 -8.36 -5.69
N SER A 130 -18.82 -8.91 -5.47
CA SER A 130 -19.06 -10.33 -5.18
C SER A 130 -20.08 -10.90 -6.13
N GLY A 131 -20.21 -12.24 -6.16
CA GLY A 131 -21.24 -12.91 -6.93
C GLY A 131 -22.02 -13.89 -6.08
N ILE A 132 -23.34 -13.86 -6.20
CA ILE A 132 -24.26 -14.81 -5.55
C ILE A 132 -24.73 -15.79 -6.61
N ASP A 133 -24.48 -17.08 -6.40
CA ASP A 133 -24.95 -18.12 -7.31
C ASP A 133 -26.45 -18.37 -7.11
N ILE A 134 -27.20 -18.29 -8.20
CA ILE A 134 -28.63 -18.56 -8.25
C ILE A 134 -28.99 -19.66 -9.31
N GLY A 135 -28.04 -20.54 -9.57
CA GLY A 135 -28.16 -21.68 -10.46
C GLY A 135 -27.71 -21.40 -11.90
N GLU A 136 -28.62 -21.21 -12.86
CA GLU A 136 -28.25 -20.89 -14.26
C GLU A 136 -27.76 -19.44 -14.44
N GLU A 137 -27.91 -18.64 -13.43
CA GLU A 137 -27.56 -17.22 -13.39
C GLU A 137 -26.72 -16.95 -12.14
N PHE A 138 -25.99 -15.84 -12.15
CA PHE A 138 -25.41 -15.28 -10.92
C PHE A 138 -25.71 -13.78 -10.82
N LEU A 139 -25.83 -13.32 -9.60
CA LEU A 139 -26.04 -11.93 -9.28
C LEU A 139 -24.71 -11.29 -8.90
N ALA A 140 -24.15 -10.45 -9.76
CA ALA A 140 -23.01 -9.62 -9.39
C ALA A 140 -23.50 -8.45 -8.56
N VAL A 141 -22.94 -8.31 -7.35
CA VAL A 141 -23.29 -7.29 -6.36
C VAL A 141 -22.10 -6.35 -6.22
N PHE A 142 -22.37 -5.05 -6.32
CA PHE A 142 -21.35 -4.01 -6.21
C PHE A 142 -21.63 -3.15 -4.98
N LYS A 143 -20.69 -3.12 -4.07
CA LYS A 143 -20.73 -2.29 -2.87
C LYS A 143 -19.69 -1.20 -2.96
N ASP A 144 -20.07 0.04 -2.73
CA ASP A 144 -19.11 1.13 -2.67
C ASP A 144 -18.10 0.88 -1.54
N ALA A 145 -16.83 0.83 -1.90
CA ALA A 145 -15.73 0.58 -0.98
C ALA A 145 -14.92 1.85 -0.68
N THR A 146 -15.30 3.00 -1.23
CA THR A 146 -14.52 4.24 -1.20
C THR A 146 -14.26 4.70 0.23
N GLU A 147 -15.31 4.87 1.03
CA GLU A 147 -15.17 5.32 2.43
C GLU A 147 -14.38 4.33 3.28
N ARG A 148 -14.64 3.01 3.11
CA ARG A 148 -13.92 1.97 3.86
C ARG A 148 -12.43 1.97 3.53
N LEU A 149 -12.06 2.00 2.24
CA LEU A 149 -10.66 2.01 1.81
C LEU A 149 -9.95 3.30 2.23
N GLN A 150 -10.62 4.45 2.14
CA GLN A 150 -10.07 5.70 2.65
C GLN A 150 -9.82 5.65 4.16
N ALA A 151 -10.76 5.09 4.93
CA ALA A 151 -10.58 4.92 6.36
C ALA A 151 -9.44 3.94 6.68
N GLU A 152 -9.31 2.84 5.95
CA GLU A 152 -8.19 1.88 6.08
C GLU A 152 -6.85 2.55 5.76
N ASP A 153 -6.78 3.38 4.71
CA ASP A 153 -5.58 4.13 4.35
C ASP A 153 -5.22 5.18 5.42
N ILE A 154 -6.21 5.93 5.92
CA ILE A 154 -5.99 6.87 7.02
C ILE A 154 -5.48 6.15 8.28
N LEU A 155 -6.09 5.02 8.65
CA LEU A 155 -5.64 4.23 9.79
C LEU A 155 -4.22 3.69 9.59
N ARG A 156 -3.89 3.28 8.38
CA ARG A 156 -2.55 2.84 8.01
C ARG A 156 -1.55 3.98 8.13
N ASP A 157 -1.87 5.16 7.60
CA ASP A 157 -1.01 6.34 7.70
C ASP A 157 -0.82 6.77 9.15
N MET A 158 -1.89 6.79 9.95
CA MET A 158 -1.79 7.06 11.39
C MET A 158 -0.95 6.01 12.14
N ALA A 159 -0.93 4.76 11.68
CA ALA A 159 -0.14 3.70 12.30
C ALA A 159 1.35 3.76 11.93
N PHE A 160 1.71 4.30 10.75
CA PHE A 160 3.05 4.18 10.15
C PHE A 160 3.75 5.50 9.85
N LEU A 161 3.05 6.63 9.84
CA LEU A 161 3.66 7.95 9.67
C LEU A 161 3.80 8.69 11.00
N ASP A 162 4.83 9.51 11.11
CA ASP A 162 4.95 10.49 12.19
C ASP A 162 4.01 11.67 11.92
N ALA A 163 3.20 12.01 12.91
CA ALA A 163 2.12 13.00 12.75
C ALA A 163 2.64 14.40 12.40
N LEU A 164 3.84 14.77 12.88
CA LEU A 164 4.46 16.06 12.63
C LEU A 164 5.19 16.07 11.29
N THR A 165 6.13 15.16 11.12
CA THR A 165 7.08 15.19 10.00
C THR A 165 6.59 14.52 8.74
N LYS A 166 5.51 13.74 8.80
CA LYS A 166 4.91 12.99 7.67
C LYS A 166 5.81 11.96 7.00
N ILE A 167 7.01 11.71 7.51
CA ILE A 167 7.82 10.55 7.15
C ILE A 167 7.43 9.35 8.02
N ALA A 168 8.01 8.18 7.77
CA ALA A 168 7.73 7.01 8.58
C ALA A 168 8.04 7.24 10.07
N ASN A 169 7.25 6.62 10.95
CA ASN A 169 7.49 6.63 12.38
C ASN A 169 8.40 5.46 12.81
N ARG A 170 8.77 5.42 14.10
CA ARG A 170 9.58 4.37 14.70
C ARG A 170 9.00 2.97 14.48
N ARG A 171 7.67 2.80 14.63
CA ARG A 171 7.04 1.49 14.44
C ARG A 171 7.26 0.96 13.03
N ARG A 172 7.12 1.82 12.02
CA ARG A 172 7.36 1.44 10.63
C ARG A 172 8.83 1.12 10.37
N PHE A 173 9.73 1.85 11.03
CA PHE A 173 11.16 1.53 10.99
C PHE A 173 11.46 0.15 11.56
N ASP A 174 10.92 -0.17 12.75
CA ASP A 174 11.18 -1.46 13.40
C ASP A 174 10.74 -2.64 12.50
N GLU A 175 9.56 -2.55 11.85
CA GLU A 175 9.09 -3.55 10.88
C GLU A 175 10.01 -3.64 9.65
N LYS A 176 10.45 -2.49 9.11
CA LYS A 176 11.33 -2.45 7.95
C LYS A 176 12.71 -3.00 8.25
N LEU A 177 13.25 -2.68 9.43
CA LEU A 177 14.55 -3.18 9.88
C LEU A 177 14.55 -4.71 9.95
N THR A 178 13.58 -5.31 10.62
CA THR A 178 13.46 -6.78 10.73
C THR A 178 13.46 -7.42 9.33
N HIS A 179 12.67 -6.89 8.41
CA HIS A 179 12.62 -7.42 7.04
C HIS A 179 13.95 -7.31 6.30
N GLU A 180 14.60 -6.14 6.32
CA GLU A 180 15.87 -5.94 5.61
C GLU A 180 17.04 -6.65 6.29
N PHE A 181 16.99 -6.82 7.60
CA PHE A 181 17.98 -7.59 8.34
C PHE A 181 17.95 -9.08 7.99
N GLU A 182 16.76 -9.68 7.95
CA GLU A 182 16.58 -11.06 7.49
C GLU A 182 16.98 -11.23 6.01
N ARG A 183 16.66 -10.24 5.19
CA ARG A 183 17.07 -10.23 3.78
C ARG A 183 18.58 -10.15 3.61
N ALA A 184 19.26 -9.29 4.39
CA ALA A 184 20.72 -9.18 4.36
C ALA A 184 21.39 -10.48 4.79
N LYS A 185 20.82 -11.20 5.77
CA LYS A 185 21.26 -12.55 6.18
C LYS A 185 21.12 -13.56 5.05
N ALA A 186 19.96 -13.57 4.38
CA ALA A 186 19.65 -14.56 3.35
C ALA A 186 20.52 -14.42 2.09
N TYR A 187 20.89 -13.20 1.72
CA TYR A 187 21.58 -12.89 0.47
C TYR A 187 23.04 -12.42 0.66
N GLU A 188 23.57 -12.50 1.87
CA GLU A 188 24.93 -12.02 2.22
C GLU A 188 25.21 -10.59 1.75
N GLY A 189 24.19 -9.73 1.82
CA GLY A 189 24.26 -8.33 1.40
C GLY A 189 24.70 -7.40 2.54
N SER A 190 25.27 -6.24 2.18
CA SER A 190 25.55 -5.17 3.14
C SER A 190 24.26 -4.48 3.59
N LEU A 191 24.17 -4.09 4.84
CA LEU A 191 23.10 -3.26 5.39
C LEU A 191 23.72 -2.15 6.24
N SER A 192 23.38 -0.91 5.94
CA SER A 192 23.84 0.24 6.69
C SER A 192 22.71 0.97 7.39
N LEU A 193 23.02 1.54 8.54
CA LEU A 193 22.14 2.35 9.36
C LEU A 193 22.80 3.66 9.71
N ILE A 194 22.09 4.76 9.50
CA ILE A 194 22.49 6.09 9.96
C ILE A 194 21.48 6.53 11.01
N ILE A 195 21.94 6.86 12.21
CA ILE A 195 21.14 7.56 13.21
C ILE A 195 21.64 8.99 13.26
N LEU A 196 20.75 9.94 13.16
CA LEU A 196 21.07 11.35 13.22
C LEU A 196 20.20 12.08 14.26
N ASP A 197 20.76 13.14 14.83
CA ASP A 197 20.13 13.94 15.86
C ASP A 197 20.46 15.43 15.61
N ILE A 198 19.45 16.27 15.80
CA ILE A 198 19.61 17.72 15.62
C ILE A 198 20.36 18.28 16.82
N ASP A 199 21.50 18.87 16.55
CA ASP A 199 22.38 19.45 17.59
C ASP A 199 21.68 20.59 18.29
N HIS A 200 21.75 20.59 19.63
CA HIS A 200 21.23 21.67 20.49
C HIS A 200 19.73 21.97 20.26
N PHE A 201 18.93 20.98 19.89
CA PHE A 201 17.53 21.18 19.56
C PHE A 201 16.68 21.68 20.75
N LYS A 202 17.06 21.27 21.98
CA LYS A 202 16.42 21.80 23.18
C LYS A 202 16.62 23.29 23.29
N GLU A 203 17.87 23.76 23.15
CA GLU A 203 18.23 25.17 23.17
C GLU A 203 17.56 25.97 22.04
N PHE A 204 17.37 25.33 20.87
CA PHE A 204 16.60 25.91 19.77
C PHE A 204 15.13 26.15 20.18
N ASN A 205 14.49 25.16 20.79
CA ASN A 205 13.12 25.31 21.29
C ASN A 205 13.01 26.36 22.39
N ASP A 206 13.99 26.45 23.28
CA ASP A 206 14.01 27.41 24.37
C ASP A 206 14.15 28.85 23.83
N LEU A 207 14.87 29.05 22.72
CA LEU A 207 15.07 30.38 22.08
C LEU A 207 13.92 30.78 21.17
N TYR A 208 13.40 29.85 20.32
CA TYR A 208 12.48 30.20 19.23
C TYR A 208 11.03 29.66 19.46
N GLY A 209 10.83 28.89 20.52
CA GLY A 209 9.56 28.28 20.85
C GLY A 209 9.27 26.99 20.11
N HIS A 210 8.35 26.17 20.66
CA HIS A 210 8.02 24.84 20.13
C HIS A 210 7.44 24.86 18.70
N VAL A 211 6.71 25.92 18.32
CA VAL A 211 6.16 26.02 16.95
C VAL A 211 7.28 26.13 15.90
N ALA A 212 8.34 26.90 16.22
CA ALA A 212 9.51 26.97 15.36
C ALA A 212 10.27 25.64 15.33
N GLY A 213 10.36 24.95 16.48
CA GLY A 213 10.93 23.62 16.58
C GLY A 213 10.17 22.59 15.73
N ASP A 214 8.86 22.62 15.76
CA ASP A 214 8.02 21.74 14.95
C ASP A 214 8.24 21.98 13.44
N THR A 215 8.33 23.24 13.02
CA THR A 215 8.66 23.59 11.62
C THR A 215 10.07 23.10 11.26
N CYS A 216 11.06 23.31 12.13
CA CYS A 216 12.41 22.82 11.95
C CYS A 216 12.46 21.29 11.79
N LEU A 217 11.78 20.53 12.64
CA LEU A 217 11.68 19.09 12.54
C LEU A 217 11.06 18.64 11.21
N TYR A 218 10.02 19.32 10.77
CA TYR A 218 9.39 19.04 9.49
C TYR A 218 10.36 19.30 8.32
N ASP A 219 11.00 20.46 8.28
CA ASP A 219 11.92 20.85 7.20
C ASP A 219 13.12 19.90 7.11
N VAL A 220 13.72 19.55 8.26
CA VAL A 220 14.81 18.59 8.35
C VAL A 220 14.35 17.21 7.84
N ALA A 221 13.20 16.72 8.28
CA ALA A 221 12.65 15.44 7.84
C ALA A 221 12.43 15.38 6.32
N GLN A 222 11.81 16.42 5.75
CA GLN A 222 11.57 16.50 4.30
C GLN A 222 12.89 16.60 3.52
N LYS A 223 13.87 17.31 4.07
CA LYS A 223 15.18 17.42 3.45
C LYS A 223 15.90 16.07 3.43
N ILE A 224 15.90 15.32 4.54
CA ILE A 224 16.45 13.97 4.59
C ILE A 224 15.75 13.08 3.57
N ALA A 225 14.42 13.04 3.59
CA ALA A 225 13.63 12.19 2.70
C ALA A 225 13.87 12.49 1.20
N SER A 226 14.05 13.77 0.85
CA SER A 226 14.35 14.17 -0.53
C SER A 226 15.80 13.88 -0.96
N THR A 227 16.72 13.76 -0.01
CA THR A 227 18.13 13.45 -0.25
C THR A 227 18.35 11.96 -0.46
N VAL A 228 17.60 11.15 0.28
CA VAL A 228 17.63 9.68 0.23
C VAL A 228 16.61 9.21 -0.82
N SER A 229 17.04 9.00 -2.07
CA SER A 229 16.15 8.91 -3.23
C SER A 229 15.97 7.51 -3.82
N ARG A 230 16.73 6.49 -3.37
CA ARG A 230 16.56 5.13 -3.89
C ARG A 230 15.28 4.48 -3.31
N PRO A 231 14.51 3.73 -4.10
CA PRO A 231 13.26 3.10 -3.63
C PRO A 231 13.44 2.14 -2.45
N GLU A 232 14.63 1.55 -2.31
CA GLU A 232 14.96 0.60 -1.25
C GLU A 232 15.34 1.30 0.06
N ASP A 233 15.83 2.54 -0.02
CA ASP A 233 16.27 3.32 1.13
C ASP A 233 15.04 3.74 1.96
N PHE A 234 15.25 3.84 3.26
CA PHE A 234 14.13 4.11 4.16
C PHE A 234 14.51 5.16 5.20
N VAL A 235 13.62 6.13 5.40
CA VAL A 235 13.79 7.24 6.34
C VAL A 235 12.65 7.25 7.33
N ALA A 236 12.96 7.41 8.63
CA ALA A 236 11.96 7.52 9.68
C ALA A 236 12.36 8.52 10.76
N ARG A 237 11.37 9.06 11.47
CA ARG A 237 11.58 9.75 12.75
C ARG A 237 11.59 8.71 13.85
N TYR A 238 12.72 8.62 14.58
CA TYR A 238 12.91 7.60 15.60
C TYR A 238 12.34 8.05 16.96
N GLY A 239 12.40 9.33 17.26
CA GLY A 239 11.76 9.96 18.42
C GLY A 239 12.37 11.34 18.72
N GLY A 240 11.59 12.27 19.25
CA GLY A 240 12.07 13.61 19.54
C GLY A 240 12.68 14.30 18.31
N GLU A 241 13.95 14.63 18.41
CA GLU A 241 14.79 15.22 17.35
C GLU A 241 15.65 14.20 16.58
N GLU A 242 15.43 12.89 16.81
CA GLU A 242 16.20 11.81 16.23
C GLU A 242 15.53 11.26 14.96
N PHE A 243 16.35 11.09 13.92
CA PHE A 243 15.95 10.47 12.66
C PHE A 243 16.85 9.29 12.34
N ILE A 244 16.33 8.39 11.53
CA ILE A 244 17.04 7.17 11.17
C ILE A 244 16.90 6.90 9.68
N VAL A 245 18.01 6.46 9.06
CA VAL A 245 18.06 6.10 7.65
C VAL A 245 18.58 4.66 7.54
N LEU A 246 17.79 3.79 6.94
CA LEU A 246 18.17 2.40 6.66
C LEU A 246 18.50 2.27 5.19
N LEU A 247 19.68 1.74 4.89
CA LEU A 247 20.25 1.67 3.55
C LEU A 247 20.57 0.20 3.18
N PRO A 248 19.61 -0.52 2.58
CA PRO A 248 19.85 -1.87 2.09
C PRO A 248 20.90 -1.89 0.98
N GLN A 249 21.67 -2.99 0.89
CA GLN A 249 22.69 -3.19 -0.12
C GLN A 249 23.67 -2.02 -0.26
N THR A 250 24.03 -1.42 0.88
CA THR A 250 24.91 -0.26 0.94
C THR A 250 26.02 -0.55 1.94
N ASP A 251 27.25 -0.45 1.46
CA ASP A 251 28.47 -0.62 2.25
C ASP A 251 28.79 0.65 3.07
N LYS A 252 29.85 0.57 3.86
CA LYS A 252 30.31 1.64 4.73
C LYS A 252 30.64 2.95 3.97
N GLN A 253 31.22 2.82 2.77
CA GLN A 253 31.57 4.01 1.97
C GLN A 253 30.34 4.66 1.37
N GLY A 254 29.40 3.85 0.86
CA GLY A 254 28.12 4.33 0.38
C GLY A 254 27.28 5.01 1.47
N ALA A 255 27.26 4.43 2.67
CA ALA A 255 26.56 5.03 3.81
C ALA A 255 27.18 6.37 4.24
N LEU A 256 28.52 6.45 4.28
CA LEU A 256 29.22 7.69 4.58
C LEU A 256 28.90 8.77 3.52
N PHE A 257 28.94 8.42 2.24
CA PHE A 257 28.58 9.34 1.16
C PHE A 257 27.16 9.90 1.32
N ILE A 258 26.17 9.04 1.61
CA ILE A 258 24.78 9.48 1.83
C ILE A 258 24.69 10.38 3.08
N ALA A 259 25.37 10.04 4.17
CA ALA A 259 25.39 10.86 5.37
C ALA A 259 25.98 12.27 5.11
N GLU A 260 27.06 12.37 4.33
CA GLU A 260 27.61 13.67 3.90
C GLU A 260 26.65 14.47 3.03
N GLN A 261 25.89 13.81 2.14
CA GLN A 261 24.86 14.48 1.36
C GLN A 261 23.74 15.02 2.25
N ILE A 262 23.31 14.24 3.24
CA ILE A 262 22.29 14.67 4.21
C ILE A 262 22.81 15.88 5.01
N GLN A 263 24.04 15.82 5.54
CA GLN A 263 24.63 16.92 6.29
C GLN A 263 24.65 18.23 5.49
N ARG A 264 25.18 18.19 4.27
CA ARG A 264 25.21 19.34 3.36
C ARG A 264 23.79 19.83 3.01
N ALA A 265 22.85 18.93 2.80
CA ALA A 265 21.48 19.29 2.48
C ALA A 265 20.80 20.02 3.64
N ILE A 266 21.05 19.61 4.89
CA ILE A 266 20.54 20.28 6.09
C ILE A 266 21.23 21.61 6.31
N GLU A 267 22.54 21.69 6.16
CA GLU A 267 23.31 22.97 6.22
C GLU A 267 22.77 23.99 5.22
N ASN A 268 22.42 23.55 4.01
CA ASN A 268 21.83 24.40 2.96
C ASN A 268 20.40 24.91 3.28
N LEU A 269 19.71 24.38 4.29
CA LEU A 269 18.48 24.98 4.79
C LEU A 269 18.73 26.33 5.47
N ALA A 270 19.97 26.57 5.91
CA ALA A 270 20.41 27.81 6.55
C ALA A 270 19.48 28.28 7.69
N ILE A 271 18.94 27.30 8.46
CA ILE A 271 18.09 27.60 9.61
C ILE A 271 18.94 28.25 10.68
N ALA A 272 18.64 29.50 11.04
CA ALA A 272 19.37 30.24 12.06
C ALA A 272 19.21 29.59 13.43
N HIS A 273 20.32 29.43 14.17
CA HIS A 273 20.33 28.91 15.54
C HIS A 273 21.38 29.65 16.37
N GLU A 274 20.96 30.72 17.05
CA GLU A 274 21.85 31.57 17.85
C GLU A 274 22.52 30.84 19.03
N GLY A 275 21.91 29.75 19.51
CA GLY A 275 22.46 28.87 20.55
C GLY A 275 23.52 27.89 20.05
N SER A 276 23.75 27.79 18.73
CA SER A 276 24.79 26.94 18.17
C SER A 276 26.09 27.71 17.93
N PHE A 277 27.21 26.99 17.98
CA PHE A 277 28.51 27.57 17.75
C PHE A 277 28.70 28.19 16.33
N THR A 278 28.02 27.60 15.35
CA THR A 278 28.08 28.02 13.93
C THR A 278 27.06 29.11 13.59
N GLY A 279 26.11 29.42 14.48
CA GLY A 279 24.99 30.32 14.21
C GLY A 279 23.89 29.69 13.38
N PHE A 280 24.03 28.42 12.97
CA PHE A 280 23.08 27.68 12.18
C PHE A 280 22.80 26.30 12.78
N LEU A 281 21.65 25.72 12.40
CA LEU A 281 21.28 24.38 12.77
C LEU A 281 22.27 23.37 12.16
N SER A 282 22.68 22.41 12.97
CA SER A 282 23.52 21.30 12.53
C SER A 282 22.97 19.95 13.02
N VAL A 283 23.52 18.88 12.50
CA VAL A 283 23.19 17.50 12.90
C VAL A 283 24.45 16.69 13.16
N SER A 284 24.39 15.85 14.17
CA SER A 284 25.39 14.80 14.41
C SER A 284 24.87 13.47 13.91
N MET A 285 25.73 12.63 13.34
CA MET A 285 25.34 11.33 12.78
C MET A 285 26.26 10.21 13.24
N GLY A 286 25.66 9.05 13.51
CA GLY A 286 26.34 7.80 13.75
C GLY A 286 25.99 6.77 12.70
N ILE A 287 26.97 6.11 12.14
CA ILE A 287 26.80 5.10 11.07
C ILE A 287 27.27 3.75 11.58
N ASN A 288 26.47 2.72 11.35
CA ASN A 288 26.88 1.34 11.46
C ASN A 288 26.58 0.58 10.17
N THR A 289 27.51 -0.27 9.76
CA THR A 289 27.38 -1.13 8.57
C THR A 289 27.70 -2.56 8.96
N ILE A 290 26.88 -3.49 8.52
CA ILE A 290 27.20 -4.93 8.55
C ILE A 290 27.44 -5.37 7.12
N ASP A 291 28.60 -5.96 6.88
CA ASP A 291 28.98 -6.63 5.65
C ASP A 291 28.93 -8.14 5.92
N LYS A 292 28.14 -8.90 5.15
CA LYS A 292 27.93 -10.33 5.36
C LYS A 292 27.39 -10.63 6.74
N CYS A 293 26.10 -10.59 6.90
CA CYS A 293 25.39 -10.70 8.18
C CYS A 293 25.72 -12.04 8.92
N THR A 294 26.85 -12.08 9.58
CA THR A 294 27.23 -13.17 10.47
C THR A 294 26.78 -12.80 11.88
N ALA A 295 25.70 -13.43 12.36
CA ALA A 295 25.37 -13.59 13.78
C ALA A 295 25.19 -12.34 14.70
N SER A 296 25.10 -11.10 14.17
CA SER A 296 24.64 -9.97 14.98
C SER A 296 23.11 -9.98 15.09
N ASP A 297 22.58 -9.51 16.20
CA ASP A 297 21.17 -9.25 16.32
C ASP A 297 20.83 -7.77 15.93
N GLU A 298 19.58 -7.50 15.60
CA GLU A 298 19.09 -6.17 15.23
C GLU A 298 19.38 -5.13 16.32
N LEU A 299 19.29 -5.52 17.58
CA LEU A 299 19.51 -4.64 18.72
C LEU A 299 20.96 -4.16 18.76
N ASN A 300 21.92 -5.06 18.54
CA ASN A 300 23.35 -4.72 18.51
C ASN A 300 23.66 -3.86 17.28
N PHE A 301 22.97 -4.08 16.15
CA PHE A 301 23.11 -3.26 14.96
C PHE A 301 22.72 -1.80 15.22
N ILE A 302 21.58 -1.55 15.87
CA ILE A 302 21.14 -0.21 16.27
C ILE A 302 22.09 0.40 17.30
N LYS A 303 22.44 -0.34 18.36
CA LYS A 303 23.33 0.14 19.42
C LYS A 303 24.69 0.59 18.91
N ALA A 304 25.25 -0.05 17.91
CA ALA A 304 26.53 0.34 17.34
C ALA A 304 26.43 1.68 16.61
N ALA A 305 25.35 1.95 15.87
CA ALA A 305 25.11 3.25 15.27
C ALA A 305 24.85 4.34 16.32
N ASP A 306 24.08 4.05 17.36
CA ASP A 306 23.84 4.96 18.49
C ASP A 306 25.14 5.33 19.23
N SER A 307 26.01 4.34 19.48
CA SER A 307 27.33 4.58 20.07
C SER A 307 28.20 5.50 19.21
N ALA A 308 28.13 5.35 17.89
CA ALA A 308 28.82 6.22 16.95
C ALA A 308 28.24 7.65 17.00
N LEU A 309 26.90 7.80 17.04
CA LEU A 309 26.26 9.10 17.22
C LEU A 309 26.68 9.79 18.53
N TYR A 310 26.69 9.04 19.63
CA TYR A 310 27.17 9.56 20.90
C TYR A 310 28.63 10.05 20.83
N TYR A 311 29.48 9.31 20.11
CA TYR A 311 30.86 9.73 19.87
C TYR A 311 30.91 11.02 19.05
N ALA A 312 30.14 11.16 17.97
CA ALA A 312 30.02 12.37 17.17
C ALA A 312 29.63 13.60 18.04
N LYS A 313 28.61 13.44 18.89
CA LYS A 313 28.19 14.50 19.82
C LYS A 313 29.31 14.92 20.80
N ARG A 314 30.14 13.97 21.23
CA ARG A 314 31.30 14.26 22.11
C ARG A 314 32.49 14.91 21.40
N GLN A 315 32.67 14.70 20.11
CA GLN A 315 33.72 15.31 19.30
C GLN A 315 33.45 16.77 18.94
N GLY A 316 32.36 17.33 19.43
CA GLY A 316 32.03 18.76 19.20
C GLY A 316 30.80 18.95 18.33
N ARG A 317 30.06 17.88 18.04
CA ARG A 317 28.85 17.86 17.19
C ARG A 317 29.14 18.25 15.73
N ASN A 318 28.07 18.43 14.94
CA ASN A 318 28.15 18.75 13.50
C ASN A 318 29.14 17.85 12.73
N CYS A 319 29.15 16.57 13.05
CA CYS A 319 30.04 15.62 12.42
C CYS A 319 29.43 14.22 12.29
N ILE A 320 30.07 13.40 11.48
CA ILE A 320 29.70 12.01 11.20
C ILE A 320 30.73 11.09 11.85
N ALA A 321 30.27 10.11 12.61
CA ALA A 321 31.12 9.09 13.18
C ALA A 321 30.68 7.69 12.68
N LEU A 322 31.68 6.84 12.48
CA LEU A 322 31.47 5.44 12.09
C LEU A 322 31.61 4.56 13.34
N SER A 323 30.81 3.51 13.40
CA SER A 323 30.97 2.49 14.44
C SER A 323 32.37 1.88 14.39
N ALA A 324 32.96 1.66 15.55
CA ALA A 324 34.14 0.81 15.65
C ALA A 324 33.70 -0.63 15.36
N ASN A 325 34.27 -1.23 14.33
CA ASN A 325 34.07 -2.64 14.00
C ASN A 325 34.71 -3.53 15.07
#